data_0c4c8ac2450350a1296051396d8037e0
#
_entry.id   0c4c8ac2450350a1296051396d8037e0
#
_cell.length_a   1.000
_cell.length_b   1.000
_cell.length_c   1.000
_cell.angle_alpha   90.00
_cell.angle_beta   90.00
_cell.angle_gamma   90.00
#
_symmetry.space_group_name_H-M   'P 1'
#
loop_
_entity.id
_entity.type
_entity.pdbx_description
1 polymer ?
#
loop_
_entity_poly.entity_id
_entity_poly.type
_entity_poly.pdbx_seq_one_letter_code
_entity_poly.pdbx_strand_id
1 'polypeptide(L)'
;MNILKPQKMLFDNLRTIENLQSELMENDELENVKIKDYSTSNLEVFDVTSNKAIFNNVSIINSRFEKTSFTDVEFSNCNFSNTTFDNCSFIRCEFNNCKLTGCNFIENVLFDIGFIDSNMGYANISMSNL
;
A
#
# COMPACT_ATOMS: atom_id res chain seq x y z
N MET A 1 -18.45 11.74 -8.54
CA MET A 1 -17.02 12.08 -8.61
C MET A 1 -16.24 10.93 -9.24
N ASN A 2 -15.41 11.22 -10.19
CA ASN A 2 -14.56 10.21 -10.79
C ASN A 2 -13.28 10.09 -10.00
N ILE A 3 -12.97 8.86 -9.59
CA ILE A 3 -11.70 8.58 -8.91
C ILE A 3 -10.65 8.30 -9.97
N LEU A 4 -9.53 9.01 -9.91
CA LEU A 4 -8.41 8.76 -10.79
C LEU A 4 -7.75 7.45 -10.38
N LYS A 5 -7.62 6.55 -11.33
CA LYS A 5 -6.99 5.25 -11.10
C LYS A 5 -5.47 5.37 -11.31
N PRO A 6 -4.70 4.43 -10.79
CA PRO A 6 -3.29 4.35 -11.12
C PRO A 6 -3.09 4.34 -12.64
N GLN A 7 -2.10 5.05 -13.11
CA GLN A 7 -1.85 5.15 -14.54
C GLN A 7 -1.11 3.92 -15.02
N LYS A 8 -1.84 2.93 -15.49
CA LYS A 8 -1.29 1.61 -15.84
C LYS A 8 -0.20 1.65 -16.88
N MET A 9 -0.24 2.61 -17.79
CA MET A 9 0.82 2.74 -18.79
C MET A 9 2.18 3.08 -18.17
N LEU A 10 2.18 3.53 -16.90
CA LEU A 10 3.40 3.80 -16.16
C LEU A 10 3.97 2.54 -15.49
N PHE A 11 3.26 1.43 -15.58
CA PHE A 11 3.68 0.17 -14.97
C PHE A 11 4.45 -0.73 -15.95
N ASP A 12 4.84 -0.19 -17.09
CA ASP A 12 5.70 -0.91 -18.04
C ASP A 12 7.13 -0.95 -17.51
N ASN A 13 7.78 -2.09 -17.65
CA ASN A 13 9.19 -2.27 -17.29
C ASN A 13 9.46 -2.08 -15.79
N LEU A 14 8.57 -2.58 -14.95
CA LEU A 14 8.79 -2.53 -13.51
C LEU A 14 9.88 -3.52 -13.10
N ARG A 15 10.75 -3.07 -12.20
CA ARG A 15 11.75 -3.94 -11.60
C ARG A 15 11.07 -4.81 -10.52
N THR A 16 11.29 -6.12 -10.57
CA THR A 16 10.71 -7.02 -9.57
C THR A 16 11.56 -7.05 -8.32
N ILE A 17 10.91 -6.87 -7.18
CA ILE A 17 11.51 -7.01 -5.86
C ILE A 17 11.03 -8.33 -5.28
N GLU A 18 11.97 -9.22 -4.96
CA GLU A 18 11.64 -10.53 -4.39
C GLU A 18 11.55 -10.52 -2.87
N ASN A 19 12.31 -9.64 -2.22
CA ASN A 19 12.29 -9.52 -0.77
C ASN A 19 12.17 -8.04 -0.39
N LEU A 20 10.97 -7.64 -0.01
CA LEU A 20 10.69 -6.25 0.32
C LEU A 20 11.49 -5.78 1.54
N GLN A 21 11.63 -6.64 2.55
CA GLN A 21 12.33 -6.27 3.76
C GLN A 21 13.80 -5.96 3.48
N SER A 22 14.44 -6.77 2.65
CA SER A 22 15.83 -6.51 2.25
C SER A 22 15.96 -5.22 1.44
N GLU A 23 15.01 -4.99 0.55
CA GLU A 23 15.01 -3.77 -0.27
C GLU A 23 14.90 -2.53 0.61
N LEU A 24 14.02 -2.56 1.61
CA LEU A 24 13.79 -1.41 2.49
C LEU A 24 14.95 -1.15 3.46
N MET A 25 15.84 -2.10 3.66
CA MET A 25 17.04 -1.89 4.44
C MET A 25 18.05 -1.01 3.70
N GLU A 26 17.97 -0.97 2.39
CA GLU A 26 18.93 -0.25 1.55
C GLU A 26 18.32 1.00 0.90
N ASN A 27 17.02 1.01 0.69
CA ASN A 27 16.35 2.07 -0.04
C ASN A 27 15.11 2.54 0.71
N ASP A 28 14.92 3.85 0.80
CA ASP A 28 13.70 4.45 1.31
C ASP A 28 12.76 4.90 0.17
N GLU A 29 13.07 4.54 -1.06
CA GLU A 29 12.23 4.81 -2.22
C GLU A 29 11.98 3.53 -3.01
N LEU A 30 10.70 3.31 -3.33
CA LEU A 30 10.26 2.20 -4.18
C LEU A 30 9.64 2.82 -5.41
N GLU A 31 10.41 2.95 -6.49
CA GLU A 31 9.93 3.58 -7.72
C GLU A 31 10.03 2.60 -8.88
N ASN A 32 8.95 2.49 -9.65
CA ASN A 32 8.87 1.61 -10.82
C ASN A 32 9.18 0.16 -10.44
N VAL A 33 8.49 -0.35 -9.41
CA VAL A 33 8.78 -1.67 -8.88
C VAL A 33 7.52 -2.52 -8.82
N LYS A 34 7.72 -3.82 -8.81
CA LYS A 34 6.68 -4.82 -8.59
C LYS A 34 7.13 -5.76 -7.49
N ILE A 35 6.31 -5.89 -6.47
CA ILE A 35 6.51 -6.85 -5.41
C ILE A 35 5.43 -7.91 -5.56
N LYS A 36 5.80 -9.18 -5.61
CA LYS A 36 4.83 -10.26 -5.75
C LYS A 36 5.21 -11.46 -4.90
N ASP A 37 4.18 -12.21 -4.52
CA ASP A 37 4.34 -13.49 -3.82
C ASP A 37 5.25 -13.37 -2.60
N TYR A 38 4.97 -12.36 -1.76
CA TYR A 38 5.79 -12.05 -0.60
C TYR A 38 4.91 -11.99 0.65
N SER A 39 5.39 -12.57 1.74
CA SER A 39 4.66 -12.55 3.00
C SER A 39 5.57 -12.20 4.15
N THR A 40 5.12 -11.33 5.02
CA THR A 40 5.82 -10.99 6.24
C THR A 40 4.82 -10.54 7.31
N SER A 41 5.29 -10.44 8.54
CA SER A 41 4.51 -9.92 9.65
C SER A 41 5.43 -9.11 10.56
N ASN A 42 4.81 -8.26 11.38
CA ASN A 42 5.52 -7.43 12.35
C ASN A 42 6.60 -6.55 11.70
N LEU A 43 6.33 -6.11 10.47
CA LEU A 43 7.22 -5.21 9.76
C LEU A 43 6.94 -3.77 10.20
N GLU A 44 8.00 -3.00 10.42
CA GLU A 44 7.88 -1.59 10.67
C GLU A 44 8.52 -0.83 9.52
N VAL A 45 7.75 0.02 8.87
CA VAL A 45 8.19 0.82 7.73
C VAL A 45 8.06 2.28 8.11
N PHE A 46 9.12 3.04 7.95
CA PHE A 46 9.16 4.42 8.34
C PHE A 46 9.75 5.27 7.23
N ASP A 47 9.01 6.31 6.85
CA ASP A 47 9.51 7.37 5.96
C ASP A 47 9.93 6.84 4.58
N VAL A 48 9.11 5.96 4.00
CA VAL A 48 9.34 5.38 2.68
C VAL A 48 8.41 6.05 1.67
N THR A 49 8.92 6.30 0.48
CA THR A 49 8.13 6.80 -0.65
C THR A 49 7.99 5.71 -1.69
N SER A 50 6.75 5.36 -2.04
CA SER A 50 6.46 4.39 -3.07
C SER A 50 5.72 5.08 -4.21
N ASN A 51 6.27 5.00 -5.42
CA ASN A 51 5.74 5.69 -6.59
C ASN A 51 5.78 4.76 -7.79
N LYS A 52 4.63 4.56 -8.44
CA LYS A 52 4.51 3.67 -9.59
C LYS A 52 4.94 2.25 -9.22
N ALA A 53 4.14 1.63 -8.37
CA ALA A 53 4.44 0.30 -7.87
C ALA A 53 3.21 -0.60 -7.95
N ILE A 54 3.46 -1.89 -8.05
CA ILE A 54 2.42 -2.91 -7.96
C ILE A 54 2.79 -3.88 -6.85
N PHE A 55 1.86 -4.09 -5.93
CA PHE A 55 1.94 -5.13 -4.92
C PHE A 55 0.92 -6.20 -5.29
N ASN A 56 1.37 -7.38 -5.65
CA ASN A 56 0.49 -8.46 -6.08
C ASN A 56 0.75 -9.72 -5.26
N ASN A 57 -0.30 -10.22 -4.63
CA ASN A 57 -0.22 -11.40 -3.77
C ASN A 57 0.83 -11.20 -2.66
N VAL A 58 0.71 -10.07 -1.96
CA VAL A 58 1.62 -9.67 -0.87
C VAL A 58 0.84 -9.67 0.43
N SER A 59 1.40 -10.28 1.45
CA SER A 59 0.82 -10.28 2.79
C SER A 59 1.77 -9.58 3.75
N ILE A 60 1.32 -8.49 4.32
CA ILE A 60 2.05 -7.73 5.34
C ILE A 60 1.06 -7.50 6.48
N ILE A 61 1.08 -8.38 7.46
CA ILE A 61 0.10 -8.38 8.55
C ILE A 61 0.73 -7.95 9.87
N ASN A 62 -0.10 -7.46 10.78
CA ASN A 62 0.33 -7.04 12.12
C ASN A 62 1.52 -6.08 12.04
N SER A 63 1.50 -5.19 11.08
CA SER A 63 2.63 -4.34 10.73
C SER A 63 2.26 -2.87 10.90
N ARG A 64 3.26 -2.00 10.76
CA ARG A 64 3.05 -0.57 10.89
C ARG A 64 3.83 0.17 9.80
N PHE A 65 3.11 1.05 9.11
CA PHE A 65 3.68 1.99 8.17
C PHE A 65 3.48 3.39 8.75
N GLU A 66 4.55 4.15 8.88
CA GLU A 66 4.49 5.49 9.41
C GLU A 66 5.19 6.46 8.47
N LYS A 67 4.54 7.58 8.19
CA LYS A 67 5.07 8.63 7.31
C LYS A 67 5.50 8.10 5.95
N THR A 68 4.71 7.18 5.40
CA THR A 68 4.99 6.53 4.14
C THR A 68 4.01 7.02 3.09
N SER A 69 4.51 7.28 1.89
CA SER A 69 3.70 7.80 0.79
C SER A 69 3.56 6.76 -0.30
N PHE A 70 2.33 6.62 -0.79
CA PHE A 70 2.02 5.75 -1.92
C PHE A 70 1.35 6.59 -3.00
N THR A 71 1.97 6.70 -4.16
CA THR A 71 1.42 7.44 -5.30
C THR A 71 1.45 6.56 -6.54
N ASP A 72 0.31 6.47 -7.22
CA ASP A 72 0.14 5.59 -8.38
C ASP A 72 0.55 4.15 -8.06
N VAL A 73 -0.06 3.60 -7.02
CA VAL A 73 0.24 2.25 -6.54
C VAL A 73 -1.01 1.38 -6.61
N GLU A 74 -0.84 0.18 -7.12
CA GLU A 74 -1.89 -0.82 -7.18
C GLU A 74 -1.56 -1.95 -6.22
N PHE A 75 -2.52 -2.27 -5.34
CA PHE A 75 -2.44 -3.40 -4.44
C PHE A 75 -3.48 -4.42 -4.88
N SER A 76 -3.05 -5.58 -5.34
CA SER A 76 -3.95 -6.65 -5.80
C SER A 76 -3.72 -7.92 -5.02
N ASN A 77 -4.81 -8.53 -4.56
CA ASN A 77 -4.74 -9.79 -3.82
C ASN A 77 -3.78 -9.71 -2.63
N CYS A 78 -3.83 -8.60 -1.91
CA CYS A 78 -2.94 -8.37 -0.77
C CYS A 78 -3.70 -8.54 0.55
N ASN A 79 -2.95 -8.88 1.58
CA ASN A 79 -3.48 -8.99 2.93
C ASN A 79 -2.69 -8.07 3.87
N PHE A 80 -3.36 -7.02 4.36
CA PHE A 80 -2.77 -6.09 5.32
C PHE A 80 -3.51 -6.15 6.66
N SER A 81 -4.02 -7.32 7.03
CA SER A 81 -4.81 -7.45 8.26
C SER A 81 -4.07 -6.94 9.48
N ASN A 82 -4.77 -6.18 10.31
CA ASN A 82 -4.26 -5.63 11.57
C ASN A 82 -3.00 -4.78 11.38
N THR A 83 -2.87 -4.15 10.23
CA THR A 83 -1.75 -3.24 9.94
C THR A 83 -2.20 -1.80 10.13
N THR A 84 -1.34 -1.00 10.72
CA THR A 84 -1.59 0.41 10.97
C THR A 84 -0.83 1.26 9.96
N PHE A 85 -1.55 2.16 9.31
CA PHE A 85 -0.97 3.20 8.47
C PHE A 85 -1.15 4.52 9.19
N ASP A 86 -0.08 5.07 9.73
CA ASP A 86 -0.09 6.26 10.55
C ASP A 86 0.61 7.41 9.83
N ASN A 87 -0.12 8.49 9.60
CA ASN A 87 0.41 9.68 8.94
C ASN A 87 0.98 9.35 7.55
N CYS A 88 0.29 8.47 6.85
CA CYS A 88 0.64 8.05 5.48
C CYS A 88 -0.20 8.80 4.47
N SER A 89 0.22 8.78 3.20
CA SER A 89 -0.60 9.29 2.12
C SER A 89 -0.76 8.24 1.03
N PHE A 90 -1.98 8.19 0.49
CA PHE A 90 -2.32 7.30 -0.63
C PHE A 90 -2.95 8.19 -1.71
N ILE A 91 -2.25 8.40 -2.80
CA ILE A 91 -2.69 9.27 -3.88
C ILE A 91 -2.78 8.45 -5.17
N ARG A 92 -3.95 8.40 -5.77
CA ARG A 92 -4.24 7.60 -6.96
C ARG A 92 -3.82 6.15 -6.75
N CYS A 93 -4.35 5.54 -5.69
CA CYS A 93 -4.07 4.16 -5.35
C CYS A 93 -5.34 3.32 -5.46
N GLU A 94 -5.16 2.03 -5.66
CA GLU A 94 -6.27 1.10 -5.79
C GLU A 94 -5.96 -0.17 -5.02
N PHE A 95 -6.91 -0.58 -4.19
CA PHE A 95 -6.86 -1.85 -3.47
C PHE A 95 -7.89 -2.78 -4.12
N ASN A 96 -7.42 -3.77 -4.86
CA ASN A 96 -8.26 -4.74 -5.56
C ASN A 96 -8.19 -6.09 -4.88
N ASN A 97 -9.33 -6.59 -4.44
CA ASN A 97 -9.43 -7.91 -3.81
C ASN A 97 -8.43 -8.06 -2.65
N CYS A 98 -8.40 -7.06 -1.79
CA CYS A 98 -7.49 -7.03 -0.66
C CYS A 98 -8.22 -7.30 0.65
N LYS A 99 -7.52 -7.87 1.60
CA LYS A 99 -8.01 -8.06 2.96
C LYS A 99 -7.39 -6.97 3.83
N LEU A 100 -8.25 -6.07 4.29
CA LEU A 100 -7.86 -4.92 5.10
C LEU A 100 -8.55 -4.98 6.47
N THR A 101 -8.85 -6.18 6.94
CA THR A 101 -9.55 -6.40 8.20
C THR A 101 -8.71 -5.89 9.38
N GLY A 102 -9.30 -5.02 10.18
CA GLY A 102 -8.61 -4.48 11.34
C GLY A 102 -7.51 -3.47 11.03
N CYS A 103 -7.42 -3.01 9.78
CA CYS A 103 -6.48 -1.95 9.43
C CYS A 103 -6.88 -0.63 10.08
N ASN A 104 -5.87 0.14 10.49
CA ASN A 104 -6.08 1.49 10.99
C ASN A 104 -5.41 2.48 10.05
N PHE A 105 -6.22 3.38 9.49
CA PHE A 105 -5.74 4.49 8.68
C PHE A 105 -5.84 5.75 9.54
N ILE A 106 -4.75 6.10 10.21
CA ILE A 106 -4.73 7.17 11.21
C ILE A 106 -4.06 8.40 10.62
N GLU A 107 -4.80 9.53 10.57
CA GLU A 107 -4.28 10.81 10.09
C GLU A 107 -3.67 10.69 8.69
N ASN A 108 -4.30 9.91 7.82
CA ASN A 108 -3.83 9.72 6.46
C ASN A 108 -4.45 10.73 5.51
N VAL A 109 -3.75 10.98 4.41
CA VAL A 109 -4.30 11.64 3.25
C VAL A 109 -4.72 10.56 2.26
N LEU A 110 -6.02 10.52 1.94
CA LEU A 110 -6.59 9.55 1.00
C LEU A 110 -7.20 10.33 -0.15
N PHE A 111 -6.51 10.39 -1.28
CA PHE A 111 -6.94 11.16 -2.43
C PHE A 111 -6.98 10.29 -3.68
N ASP A 112 -8.16 10.22 -4.32
CA ASP A 112 -8.38 9.36 -5.48
C ASP A 112 -8.00 7.91 -5.19
N ILE A 113 -8.59 7.35 -4.14
CA ILE A 113 -8.33 5.99 -3.71
C ILE A 113 -9.56 5.12 -3.98
N GLY A 114 -9.32 3.91 -4.46
CA GLY A 114 -10.38 2.93 -4.70
C GLY A 114 -10.17 1.69 -3.86
N PHE A 115 -11.27 1.19 -3.27
CA PHE A 115 -11.29 -0.10 -2.59
C PHE A 115 -12.28 -0.98 -3.35
N ILE A 116 -11.78 -1.91 -4.15
CA ILE A 116 -12.59 -2.72 -5.05
C ILE A 116 -12.57 -4.17 -4.59
N ASP A 117 -13.74 -4.73 -4.32
CA ASP A 117 -13.89 -6.11 -3.85
C ASP A 117 -12.97 -6.43 -2.66
N SER A 118 -12.80 -5.45 -1.77
CA SER A 118 -11.90 -5.57 -0.64
C SER A 118 -12.67 -5.68 0.67
N ASN A 119 -12.15 -6.47 1.60
CA ASN A 119 -12.75 -6.68 2.91
C ASN A 119 -12.14 -5.70 3.91
N MET A 120 -12.96 -4.77 4.38
CA MET A 120 -12.56 -3.73 5.33
C MET A 120 -13.22 -3.90 6.69
N GLY A 121 -13.58 -5.14 7.06
CA GLY A 121 -14.19 -5.39 8.36
C GLY A 121 -13.31 -4.91 9.50
N TYR A 122 -13.89 -4.15 10.42
CA TYR A 122 -13.18 -3.57 11.57
C TYR A 122 -12.03 -2.63 11.18
N ALA A 123 -11.97 -2.19 9.93
CA ALA A 123 -11.01 -1.14 9.54
C ALA A 123 -11.46 0.21 10.10
N ASN A 124 -10.51 1.04 10.46
CA ASN A 124 -10.77 2.36 11.02
C ASN A 124 -10.10 3.42 10.15
N ILE A 125 -10.90 4.37 9.64
CA ILE A 125 -10.40 5.46 8.80
C ILE A 125 -10.62 6.81 9.51
N SER A 126 -10.61 6.81 10.82
CA SER A 126 -10.79 8.01 11.62
C SER A 126 -9.63 8.99 11.42
N MET A 127 -9.94 10.28 11.41
CA MET A 127 -8.95 11.35 11.33
C MET A 127 -8.17 11.37 10.03
N SER A 128 -8.67 10.70 8.98
CA SER A 128 -8.05 10.76 7.67
C SER A 128 -8.74 11.79 6.79
N ASN A 129 -7.99 12.42 5.90
CA ASN A 129 -8.52 13.32 4.88
C ASN A 129 -8.83 12.52 3.62
N LEU A 130 -10.09 12.62 3.20
CA LEU A 130 -10.57 11.94 2.01
C LEU A 130 -10.71 12.90 0.82
#